data_281fb4de3fe527ea28cc854edb66d3c2
#
_entry.id   281fb4de3fe527ea28cc854edb66d3c2
#
_cell.length_a   1.000
_cell.length_b   1.000
_cell.length_c   1.000
_cell.angle_alpha   90.00
_cell.angle_beta   90.00
_cell.angle_gamma   90.00
#
_symmetry.space_group_name_H-M   'P 1'
#
loop_
_entity.id
_entity.type
_entity.pdbx_description
1 polymer ?
#
loop_
_entity_poly.entity_id
_entity_poly.type
_entity_poly.pdbx_seq_one_letter_code
_entity_poly.pdbx_strand_id
1 'polypeptide(L)'
;MNHYANKKSAAESMLDVALLMANASQLKAVIEEGPSFSYYIPLIILISISFIFQIVVGILLIFIVKYDLNNPARHAVLDKLENAATGLVFVIVVVNVLITAFGVQNSSAPSNV
;
A
#
# COMPACT_ATOMS: atom_id res chain seq x y z
N MET A 1 17.94 -16.85 14.25
CA MET A 1 16.74 -16.11 13.99
C MET A 1 16.93 -14.62 14.12
N ASN A 2 16.48 -13.90 13.17
CA ASN A 2 16.70 -12.46 13.16
C ASN A 2 15.48 -11.74 13.72
N HIS A 3 15.56 -11.33 14.96
CA HIS A 3 14.45 -10.61 15.60
C HIS A 3 14.15 -9.29 14.90
N TYR A 4 15.18 -8.66 14.36
CA TYR A 4 14.99 -7.41 13.65
C TYR A 4 14.12 -7.62 12.41
N ALA A 5 14.41 -8.67 11.64
CA ALA A 5 13.63 -8.95 10.44
C ALA A 5 12.18 -9.26 10.78
N ASN A 6 11.94 -9.98 11.88
CA ASN A 6 10.57 -10.27 12.29
C ASN A 6 9.82 -9.00 12.69
N LYS A 7 10.47 -8.13 13.43
CA LYS A 7 9.84 -6.88 13.84
C LYS A 7 9.56 -5.99 12.64
N LYS A 8 10.50 -5.96 11.69
CA LYS A 8 10.33 -5.17 10.49
C LYS A 8 9.15 -5.69 9.67
N SER A 9 9.06 -7.01 9.50
CA SER A 9 7.97 -7.61 8.74
C SER A 9 6.62 -7.36 9.41
N ALA A 10 6.57 -7.44 10.73
CA ALA A 10 5.34 -7.16 11.45
C ALA A 10 4.92 -5.71 11.26
N ALA A 11 5.88 -4.78 11.36
CA ALA A 11 5.57 -3.37 11.18
C ALA A 11 5.10 -3.09 9.76
N GLU A 12 5.74 -3.69 8.76
CA GLU A 12 5.33 -3.51 7.37
C GLU A 12 3.97 -4.12 7.11
N SER A 13 3.65 -5.24 7.75
CA SER A 13 2.32 -5.84 7.62
C SER A 13 1.25 -4.93 8.16
N MET A 14 1.51 -4.35 9.33
CA MET A 14 0.54 -3.43 9.93
C MET A 14 0.37 -2.19 9.08
N LEU A 15 1.47 -1.67 8.53
CA LEU A 15 1.40 -0.52 7.64
C LEU A 15 0.63 -0.86 6.37
N ASP A 16 0.86 -2.05 5.81
CA ASP A 16 0.17 -2.47 4.60
C ASP A 16 -1.34 -2.56 4.83
N VAL A 17 -1.75 -3.09 5.98
CA VAL A 17 -3.17 -3.15 6.32
C VAL A 17 -3.75 -1.75 6.47
N ALA A 18 -3.01 -0.85 7.15
CA ALA A 18 -3.48 0.52 7.31
C ALA A 18 -3.64 1.22 5.96
N LEU A 19 -2.69 1.00 5.06
CA LEU A 19 -2.76 1.58 3.72
C LEU A 19 -3.90 0.98 2.91
N LEU A 20 -4.16 -0.30 3.09
CA LEU A 20 -5.27 -0.95 2.42
C LEU A 20 -6.60 -0.34 2.87
N MET A 21 -6.74 -0.11 4.17
CA MET A 21 -7.95 0.53 4.69
C MET A 21 -8.09 1.95 4.18
N ALA A 22 -6.98 2.69 4.11
CA ALA A 22 -7.01 4.04 3.57
C ALA A 22 -7.43 4.03 2.11
N ASN A 23 -6.91 3.09 1.33
CA ASN A 23 -7.28 2.99 -0.08
C ASN A 23 -8.75 2.63 -0.25
N ALA A 24 -9.27 1.77 0.60
CA ALA A 24 -10.69 1.42 0.55
C ALA A 24 -11.56 2.65 0.81
N SER A 25 -11.20 3.46 1.81
CA SER A 25 -11.91 4.70 2.08
C SER A 25 -11.81 5.68 0.92
N GLN A 26 -10.63 5.78 0.34
CA GLN A 26 -10.40 6.67 -0.79
C GLN A 26 -11.24 6.24 -1.99
N LEU A 27 -11.29 4.94 -2.25
CA LEU A 27 -12.07 4.42 -3.36
C LEU A 27 -13.55 4.76 -3.16
N LYS A 28 -14.04 4.54 -1.95
CA LYS A 28 -15.42 4.86 -1.66
C LYS A 28 -15.72 6.33 -1.90
N ALA A 29 -14.84 7.21 -1.43
CA ALA A 29 -15.02 8.64 -1.59
C ALA A 29 -15.04 9.04 -3.06
N VAL A 30 -14.14 8.48 -3.86
CA VAL A 30 -14.06 8.80 -5.27
C VAL A 30 -15.30 8.31 -6.01
N ILE A 31 -15.76 7.12 -5.68
CA ILE A 31 -16.97 6.59 -6.31
C ILE A 31 -18.18 7.45 -5.96
N GLU A 32 -18.24 7.91 -4.73
CA GLU A 32 -19.36 8.77 -4.31
C GLU A 32 -19.34 10.13 -5.00
N GLU A 33 -18.12 10.63 -5.33
CA GLU A 33 -18.04 11.88 -6.08
C GLU A 33 -18.56 11.70 -7.50
N GLY A 34 -18.36 10.56 -8.07
CA GLY A 34 -18.89 10.22 -9.37
C GLY A 34 -18.02 10.65 -10.54
N PRO A 35 -18.39 10.23 -11.74
CA PRO A 35 -17.57 10.48 -12.93
C PRO A 35 -17.41 11.93 -13.33
N SER A 36 -18.23 12.81 -12.79
CA SER A 36 -18.12 14.24 -13.10
C SER A 36 -16.95 14.89 -12.38
N PHE A 37 -16.39 14.22 -11.37
CA PHE A 37 -15.25 14.72 -10.64
C PHE A 37 -14.05 14.73 -11.56
N SER A 38 -13.33 15.85 -11.63
CA SER A 38 -12.21 16.02 -12.55
C SER A 38 -11.15 14.96 -12.43
N TYR A 39 -10.86 14.52 -11.23
CA TYR A 39 -9.81 13.54 -11.01
C TYR A 39 -10.34 12.12 -10.83
N TYR A 40 -11.57 11.87 -11.25
CA TYR A 40 -12.21 10.57 -11.03
C TYR A 40 -11.37 9.44 -11.64
N ILE A 41 -11.09 9.52 -12.93
CA ILE A 41 -10.35 8.45 -13.62
C ILE A 41 -8.92 8.32 -13.12
N PRO A 42 -8.14 9.41 -13.01
CA PRO A 42 -6.79 9.29 -12.47
C PRO A 42 -6.75 8.68 -11.08
N LEU A 43 -7.67 9.06 -10.21
CA LEU A 43 -7.68 8.52 -8.85
C LEU A 43 -8.06 7.06 -8.82
N ILE A 44 -9.03 6.64 -9.62
CA ILE A 44 -9.41 5.24 -9.72
C ILE A 44 -8.19 4.41 -10.17
N ILE A 45 -7.45 4.91 -11.15
CA ILE A 45 -6.26 4.20 -11.64
C ILE A 45 -5.20 4.10 -10.55
N LEU A 46 -4.93 5.21 -9.86
CA LEU A 46 -3.91 5.20 -8.80
C LEU A 46 -4.29 4.28 -7.65
N ILE A 47 -5.55 4.31 -7.25
CA ILE A 47 -6.03 3.44 -6.18
C ILE A 47 -5.91 1.98 -6.58
N SER A 48 -6.26 1.67 -7.82
CA SER A 48 -6.16 0.30 -8.32
C SER A 48 -4.73 -0.20 -8.32
N ILE A 49 -3.80 0.64 -8.77
CA ILE A 49 -2.37 0.30 -8.77
C ILE A 49 -1.90 0.06 -7.34
N SER A 50 -2.33 0.92 -6.42
CA SER A 50 -1.95 0.79 -5.02
C SER A 50 -2.45 -0.53 -4.44
N PHE A 51 -3.69 -0.92 -4.73
CA PHE A 51 -4.22 -2.20 -4.29
C PHE A 51 -3.39 -3.37 -4.80
N ILE A 52 -3.02 -3.33 -6.09
CA ILE A 52 -2.22 -4.40 -6.68
C ILE A 52 -0.87 -4.49 -5.97
N PHE A 53 -0.21 -3.35 -5.75
CA PHE A 53 1.08 -3.35 -5.06
C PHE A 53 0.94 -3.87 -3.64
N GLN A 54 -0.16 -3.57 -2.97
CA GLN A 54 -0.39 -4.05 -1.61
C GLN A 54 -0.55 -5.56 -1.56
N ILE A 55 -1.22 -6.13 -2.55
CA ILE A 55 -1.34 -7.57 -2.63
C ILE A 55 0.04 -8.20 -2.83
N VAL A 56 0.85 -7.60 -3.69
CA VAL A 56 2.21 -8.08 -3.93
C VAL A 56 3.03 -8.00 -2.64
N VAL A 57 2.95 -6.88 -1.92
CA VAL A 57 3.67 -6.74 -0.65
C VAL A 57 3.22 -7.81 0.34
N GLY A 58 1.92 -8.04 0.43
CA GLY A 58 1.41 -9.07 1.33
C GLY A 58 1.97 -10.44 1.02
N ILE A 59 2.02 -10.79 -0.25
CA ILE A 59 2.58 -12.07 -0.67
C ILE A 59 4.07 -12.13 -0.33
N LEU A 60 4.81 -11.05 -0.60
CA LEU A 60 6.23 -11.00 -0.28
C LEU A 60 6.48 -11.17 1.22
N LEU A 61 5.66 -10.52 2.05
CA LEU A 61 5.82 -10.63 3.49
C LEU A 61 5.55 -12.05 3.98
N ILE A 62 4.58 -12.72 3.39
CA ILE A 62 4.30 -14.10 3.72
C ILE A 62 5.50 -14.99 3.36
N PHE A 63 6.08 -14.79 2.18
CA PHE A 63 7.24 -15.56 1.78
C PHE A 63 8.44 -15.29 2.67
N ILE A 64 8.65 -14.03 3.06
CA ILE A 64 9.76 -13.67 3.94
C ILE A 64 9.65 -14.42 5.26
N VAL A 65 8.46 -14.39 5.86
CA VAL A 65 8.27 -15.07 7.14
C VAL A 65 8.46 -16.57 6.98
N LYS A 66 7.91 -17.13 5.91
CA LYS A 66 7.98 -18.56 5.70
C LYS A 66 9.42 -19.04 5.50
N TYR A 67 10.19 -18.32 4.68
CA TYR A 67 11.55 -18.72 4.42
C TYR A 67 12.45 -18.51 5.64
N ASP A 68 12.20 -17.46 6.40
CA ASP A 68 12.97 -17.19 7.61
C ASP A 68 12.78 -18.32 8.62
N LEU A 69 11.58 -18.85 8.71
CA LEU A 69 11.29 -19.93 9.65
C LEU A 69 11.82 -21.27 9.15
N ASN A 70 11.73 -21.52 7.85
CA ASN A 70 12.00 -22.86 7.33
C ASN A 70 13.37 -23.07 6.75
N ASN A 71 14.06 -22.01 6.36
CA ASN A 71 15.32 -22.20 5.65
C ASN A 71 16.25 -21.02 5.85
N PRO A 72 16.95 -21.00 6.97
CA PRO A 72 17.87 -19.90 7.27
C PRO A 72 19.02 -19.77 6.27
N ALA A 73 19.26 -20.79 5.47
CA ALA A 73 20.35 -20.72 4.50
C ALA A 73 20.03 -19.82 3.32
N ARG A 74 18.80 -19.33 3.20
CA ARG A 74 18.43 -18.50 2.07
C ARG A 74 18.45 -17.01 2.40
N HIS A 75 19.45 -16.57 3.13
CA HIS A 75 19.53 -15.18 3.54
C HIS A 75 19.63 -14.21 2.36
N ALA A 76 20.35 -14.61 1.31
CA ALA A 76 20.49 -13.72 0.15
C ALA A 76 19.15 -13.44 -0.52
N VAL A 77 18.31 -14.48 -0.64
CA VAL A 77 16.98 -14.33 -1.22
C VAL A 77 16.12 -13.48 -0.31
N LEU A 78 16.18 -13.72 0.99
CA LEU A 78 15.41 -12.96 1.96
C LEU A 78 15.76 -11.49 1.93
N ASP A 79 17.05 -11.17 1.80
CA ASP A 79 17.47 -9.77 1.72
C ASP A 79 16.86 -9.08 0.51
N LYS A 80 16.85 -9.77 -0.62
CA LYS A 80 16.25 -9.19 -1.83
C LYS A 80 14.75 -9.00 -1.67
N LEU A 81 14.08 -9.97 -1.06
CA LEU A 81 12.65 -9.88 -0.85
C LEU A 81 12.31 -8.75 0.12
N GLU A 82 13.12 -8.61 1.19
CA GLU A 82 12.90 -7.53 2.14
C GLU A 82 13.10 -6.17 1.50
N ASN A 83 14.12 -6.04 0.67
CA ASN A 83 14.37 -4.78 -0.01
C ASN A 83 13.24 -4.46 -0.99
N ALA A 84 12.77 -5.47 -1.71
CA ALA A 84 11.66 -5.27 -2.62
C ALA A 84 10.39 -4.87 -1.88
N ALA A 85 10.10 -5.53 -0.76
CA ALA A 85 8.92 -5.20 0.03
C ALA A 85 9.01 -3.78 0.56
N THR A 86 10.17 -3.40 1.08
CA THR A 86 10.36 -2.04 1.61
C THR A 86 10.19 -1.00 0.51
N GLY A 87 10.77 -1.25 -0.66
CA GLY A 87 10.63 -0.33 -1.78
C GLY A 87 9.18 -0.18 -2.24
N LEU A 88 8.47 -1.30 -2.30
CA LEU A 88 7.06 -1.27 -2.69
C LEU A 88 6.22 -0.54 -1.66
N VAL A 89 6.47 -0.77 -0.38
CA VAL A 89 5.74 -0.04 0.67
C VAL A 89 5.97 1.45 0.54
N PHE A 90 7.22 1.85 0.27
CA PHE A 90 7.53 3.26 0.08
C PHE A 90 6.74 3.83 -1.10
N VAL A 91 6.70 3.12 -2.22
CA VAL A 91 5.94 3.58 -3.38
C VAL A 91 4.45 3.69 -3.05
N ILE A 92 3.91 2.71 -2.33
CA ILE A 92 2.51 2.74 -1.94
C ILE A 92 2.22 3.94 -1.06
N VAL A 93 3.12 4.27 -0.12
CA VAL A 93 2.94 5.42 0.73
C VAL A 93 2.90 6.71 -0.11
N VAL A 94 3.82 6.84 -1.06
CA VAL A 94 3.85 8.03 -1.92
C VAL A 94 2.57 8.13 -2.74
N VAL A 95 2.13 7.03 -3.32
CA VAL A 95 0.90 7.01 -4.11
C VAL A 95 -0.29 7.35 -3.22
N ASN A 96 -0.31 6.83 -2.00
CA ASN A 96 -1.39 7.10 -1.06
C ASN A 96 -1.46 8.58 -0.71
N VAL A 97 -0.30 9.21 -0.52
CA VAL A 97 -0.26 10.66 -0.24
C VAL A 97 -0.83 11.43 -1.41
N LEU A 98 -0.47 11.06 -2.65
CA LEU A 98 -1.00 11.73 -3.82
C LEU A 98 -2.51 11.57 -3.94
N ILE A 99 -3.02 10.36 -3.69
CA ILE A 99 -4.45 10.11 -3.74
C ILE A 99 -5.17 10.98 -2.72
N THR A 100 -4.64 11.03 -1.51
CA THR A 100 -5.26 11.81 -0.44
C THR A 100 -5.24 13.30 -0.77
N ALA A 101 -4.11 13.78 -1.28
CA ALA A 101 -3.99 15.20 -1.59
C ALA A 101 -4.99 15.64 -2.65
N PHE A 102 -5.10 14.89 -3.73
CA PHE A 102 -6.04 15.26 -4.79
C PHE A 102 -7.49 15.02 -4.38
N GLY A 103 -7.73 13.95 -3.65
CA GLY A 103 -9.08 13.64 -3.20
C GLY A 103 -9.61 14.65 -2.18
N VAL A 104 -8.79 14.98 -1.19
CA VAL A 104 -9.21 15.93 -0.16
C VAL A 104 -9.42 17.31 -0.76
N GLN A 105 -8.52 17.73 -1.64
CA GLN A 105 -8.60 19.03 -2.24
C GLN A 105 -9.94 19.20 -2.96
N ASN A 106 -10.40 18.13 -3.59
CA ASN A 106 -11.61 18.22 -4.35
C ASN A 106 -12.85 18.02 -3.49
N SER A 107 -12.79 17.16 -2.52
CA SER A 107 -13.95 16.92 -1.68
C SER A 107 -14.22 18.09 -0.75
N SER A 108 -13.25 18.94 -0.50
CA SER A 108 -13.48 20.10 0.34
C SER A 108 -14.02 21.25 -0.49
N ALA A 109 -14.05 21.10 -1.79
CA ALA A 109 -14.64 22.14 -2.60
C ALA A 109 -16.12 22.17 -2.28
N PRO A 110 -16.61 23.23 -2.02
CA PRO A 110 -17.91 23.43 -1.52
C PRO A 110 -18.89 23.18 -2.49
N SER A 111 -19.11 22.19 -2.73
CA SER A 111 -20.05 21.93 -3.58
C SER A 111 -21.25 22.42 -3.12
N ASN A 112 -21.28 22.59 -2.19
CA ASN A 112 -22.26 23.07 -1.58
C ASN A 112 -22.84 24.04 -2.24
N VAL A 113 -22.64 24.31 -2.55
CA VAL A 113 -23.17 25.26 -3.02
C VAL A 113 -24.21 25.11 -3.37
#